data_ecf357a2e600131c03a93dddae2b8246
#
_entry.id   ecf357a2e600131c03a93dddae2b8246
#
_cell.length_a   1.000
_cell.length_b   1.000
_cell.length_c   1.000
_cell.angle_alpha   90.00
_cell.angle_beta   90.00
_cell.angle_gamma   90.00
#
_symmetry.space_group_name_H-M   'P 1'
#
loop_
_entity.id
_entity.type
_entity.pdbx_description
1 polymer ?
#
loop_
_entity_poly.entity_id
_entity_poly.type
_entity_poly.pdbx_seq_one_letter_code
_entity_poly.pdbx_strand_id
1 'polypeptide(L)'
;MSEAIYNGIITDTKLGVEDHGLLTFTLGVDFDEHAHCGFGGCSFGASYLEDSSGKSVRKYRNYPYTSELLMRILETVGVSTWEELKGKYVRVKTNSRFGKIIAIGHIMKEKWFNIEEFYKEKESGY
;
A
#
# COMPACT_ATOMS: atom_id res chain seq x y z
N MET A 1 14.77 -2.34 19.58
CA MET A 1 13.82 -1.50 18.88
C MET A 1 12.46 -2.07 18.99
N SER A 2 11.60 -1.31 19.55
CA SER A 2 10.26 -1.80 19.79
C SER A 2 9.33 -1.29 18.71
N GLU A 3 8.43 -2.16 18.30
CA GLU A 3 7.32 -1.78 17.46
C GLU A 3 6.25 -1.18 18.34
N ALA A 4 5.55 -0.19 17.80
CA ALA A 4 4.43 0.42 18.49
C ALA A 4 3.18 0.23 17.64
N ILE A 5 2.06 0.01 18.31
CA ILE A 5 0.78 -0.19 17.65
C ILE A 5 -0.14 0.93 18.07
N TYR A 6 -0.77 1.56 17.07
CA TYR A 6 -1.69 2.66 17.31
C TYR A 6 -2.99 2.42 16.57
N ASN A 7 -4.07 2.95 17.11
CA ASN A 7 -5.31 3.05 16.35
C ASN A 7 -5.24 4.29 15.48
N GLY A 8 -5.77 4.18 14.28
CA GLY A 8 -5.75 5.30 13.35
C GLY A 8 -6.96 5.32 12.46
N ILE A 9 -7.02 6.33 11.62
CA ILE A 9 -8.09 6.45 10.64
C ILE A 9 -7.46 6.75 9.29
N ILE A 10 -7.94 6.07 8.26
CA ILE A 10 -7.48 6.33 6.90
C ILE A 10 -8.14 7.62 6.42
N THR A 11 -7.33 8.66 6.22
CA THR A 11 -7.87 9.96 5.85
C THR A 11 -7.94 10.17 4.35
N ASP A 12 -7.07 9.49 3.60
CA ASP A 12 -7.09 9.61 2.16
C ASP A 12 -6.46 8.37 1.55
N THR A 13 -6.79 8.14 0.30
CA THR A 13 -6.24 7.02 -0.47
C THR A 13 -5.88 7.52 -1.85
N LYS A 14 -4.91 6.87 -2.45
CA LYS A 14 -4.53 7.16 -3.82
C LYS A 14 -4.09 5.85 -4.47
N LEU A 15 -4.63 5.57 -5.63
CA LEU A 15 -4.20 4.46 -6.45
C LEU A 15 -4.15 5.00 -7.86
N GLY A 16 -2.97 5.14 -8.43
CA GLY A 16 -2.86 5.76 -9.72
C GLY A 16 -1.45 5.77 -10.24
N VAL A 17 -1.29 6.39 -11.40
CA VAL A 17 -0.01 6.48 -12.06
C VAL A 17 0.67 7.78 -11.63
N GLU A 18 1.84 7.64 -11.03
CA GLU A 18 2.62 8.76 -10.56
C GLU A 18 3.65 9.18 -11.61
N ASP A 19 4.49 10.14 -11.26
CA ASP A 19 5.56 10.59 -12.14
C ASP A 19 6.38 9.40 -12.62
N HIS A 20 6.87 9.49 -13.85
CA HIS A 20 7.64 8.43 -14.50
C HIS A 20 6.80 7.20 -14.86
N GLY A 21 5.48 7.32 -14.81
CA GLY A 21 4.60 6.27 -15.29
C GLY A 21 4.46 5.06 -14.38
N LEU A 22 4.76 5.21 -13.10
CA LEU A 22 4.65 4.10 -12.15
C LEU A 22 3.27 4.05 -11.52
N LEU A 23 2.66 2.88 -11.53
CA LEU A 23 1.39 2.68 -10.86
C LEU A 23 1.66 2.34 -9.40
N THR A 24 1.16 3.16 -8.50
CA THR A 24 1.40 2.99 -7.06
C THR A 24 0.13 3.24 -6.28
N PHE A 25 0.17 2.91 -4.99
CA PHE A 25 -0.90 3.30 -4.09
C PHE A 25 -0.31 3.88 -2.82
N THR A 26 -1.11 4.69 -2.13
CA THR A 26 -0.76 5.20 -0.81
C THR A 26 -2.04 5.33 0.00
N LEU A 27 -1.97 4.95 1.26
CA LEU A 27 -3.03 5.20 2.23
C LEU A 27 -2.48 6.19 3.23
N GLY A 28 -3.14 7.35 3.37
CA GLY A 28 -2.75 8.31 4.40
C GLY A 28 -3.49 7.97 5.68
N VAL A 29 -2.77 7.86 6.78
CA VAL A 29 -3.35 7.45 8.05
C VAL A 29 -2.98 8.45 9.13
N ASP A 30 -3.99 8.96 9.82
CA ASP A 30 -3.79 9.74 11.03
C ASP A 30 -3.85 8.79 12.21
N PHE A 31 -2.81 8.78 13.01
CA PHE A 31 -2.76 7.93 14.20
C PHE A 31 -2.05 8.68 15.30
N ASP A 32 -2.33 8.25 16.55
CA ASP A 32 -1.85 9.00 17.68
C ASP A 32 -2.40 10.44 17.56
N GLU A 33 -2.08 11.35 18.45
CA GLU A 33 -2.73 12.65 18.44
C GLU A 33 -2.24 13.56 17.34
N HIS A 34 -0.99 13.38 16.90
CA HIS A 34 -0.39 14.35 15.98
C HIS A 34 0.39 13.71 14.85
N ALA A 35 0.21 12.42 14.61
CA ALA A 35 1.00 11.72 13.62
C ALA A 35 0.16 11.43 12.38
N HIS A 36 0.75 11.66 11.22
CA HIS A 36 0.15 11.33 9.94
C HIS A 36 1.23 10.73 9.06
N CYS A 37 1.00 9.54 8.57
CA CYS A 37 1.96 8.87 7.70
C CYS A 37 1.27 8.13 6.59
N GLY A 38 2.01 7.91 5.52
CA GLY A 38 1.52 7.10 4.41
C GLY A 38 1.91 5.66 4.59
N PHE A 39 1.06 4.77 4.11
CA PHE A 39 1.33 3.35 4.01
C PHE A 39 1.23 2.98 2.55
N GLY A 40 2.26 2.30 2.03
CA GLY A 40 2.28 1.91 0.64
C GLY A 40 3.46 2.51 -0.10
N GLY A 41 3.20 2.98 -1.33
CA GLY A 41 4.23 3.59 -2.14
C GLY A 41 5.01 2.61 -3.00
N CYS A 42 4.63 1.33 -2.99
CA CYS A 42 5.29 0.35 -3.84
C CYS A 42 4.71 0.41 -5.26
N SER A 43 5.53 0.05 -6.23
CA SER A 43 5.11 0.08 -7.63
C SER A 43 4.46 -1.23 -8.03
N PHE A 44 3.38 -1.14 -8.80
CA PHE A 44 2.64 -2.31 -9.28
C PHE A 44 2.83 -2.56 -10.75
N GLY A 45 3.33 -1.58 -11.47
CA GLY A 45 3.53 -1.67 -12.89
C GLY A 45 4.05 -0.37 -13.42
N ALA A 46 4.23 -0.29 -14.72
CA ALA A 46 4.75 0.91 -15.35
C ALA A 46 4.15 1.11 -16.72
N SER A 47 3.98 2.36 -17.09
CA SER A 47 3.55 2.78 -18.41
C SER A 47 4.63 3.70 -18.93
N TYR A 48 5.14 3.42 -20.14
CA TYR A 48 6.25 4.20 -20.68
C TYR A 48 6.14 4.27 -22.19
N LEU A 49 6.81 5.26 -22.75
CA LEU A 49 6.86 5.41 -24.20
C LEU A 49 8.14 4.78 -24.72
N GLU A 50 8.01 4.02 -25.78
CA GLU A 50 9.15 3.42 -26.47
C GLU A 50 9.16 3.90 -27.90
N ASP A 51 10.27 4.48 -28.34
CA ASP A 51 10.40 4.93 -29.71
C ASP A 51 10.99 3.83 -30.56
N SER A 52 10.26 3.47 -31.59
CA SER A 52 10.66 2.42 -32.49
C SER A 52 10.22 2.83 -33.89
N SER A 53 11.13 2.76 -34.86
CA SER A 53 10.85 3.08 -36.26
C SER A 53 10.23 4.48 -36.43
N GLY A 54 10.67 5.43 -35.63
CA GLY A 54 10.23 6.80 -35.75
C GLY A 54 8.87 7.08 -35.14
N LYS A 55 8.30 6.15 -34.42
CA LYS A 55 7.01 6.33 -33.76
C LYS A 55 7.14 6.04 -32.28
N SER A 56 6.45 6.85 -31.46
CA SER A 56 6.34 6.59 -30.03
C SER A 56 5.17 5.67 -29.80
N VAL A 57 5.43 4.57 -29.10
CA VAL A 57 4.39 3.58 -28.77
C VAL A 57 4.34 3.43 -27.26
N ARG A 58 3.10 3.50 -26.73
CA ARG A 58 2.91 3.31 -25.29
C ARG A 58 3.04 1.83 -24.95
N LYS A 59 3.90 1.53 -24.00
CA LYS A 59 4.12 0.17 -23.52
C LYS A 59 3.75 0.07 -22.05
N TYR A 60 3.47 -1.14 -21.63
CA TYR A 60 3.06 -1.39 -20.24
C TYR A 60 3.87 -2.55 -19.69
N ARG A 61 4.30 -2.40 -18.45
CA ARG A 61 4.97 -3.48 -17.72
C ARG A 61 4.10 -3.86 -16.53
N ASN A 62 3.78 -5.14 -16.43
CA ASN A 62 2.98 -5.66 -15.32
C ASN A 62 3.90 -6.29 -14.30
N TYR A 63 3.73 -5.88 -13.05
CA TYR A 63 4.49 -6.47 -11.96
C TYR A 63 3.68 -7.61 -11.36
N PRO A 64 4.35 -8.62 -10.81
CA PRO A 64 3.62 -9.76 -10.26
C PRO A 64 2.94 -9.42 -8.94
N TYR A 65 1.88 -10.16 -8.65
CA TYR A 65 1.19 -10.12 -7.36
C TYR A 65 0.42 -8.85 -7.04
N THR A 66 0.26 -7.96 -8.00
CA THR A 66 -0.44 -6.70 -7.77
C THR A 66 -1.87 -6.92 -7.29
N SER A 67 -2.59 -7.77 -7.98
CA SER A 67 -4.00 -8.03 -7.62
C SER A 67 -4.11 -8.61 -6.23
N GLU A 68 -3.26 -9.57 -5.92
CA GLU A 68 -3.31 -10.20 -4.60
C GLU A 68 -2.99 -9.19 -3.50
N LEU A 69 -2.00 -8.32 -3.75
CA LEU A 69 -1.64 -7.32 -2.77
C LEU A 69 -2.82 -6.40 -2.47
N LEU A 70 -3.50 -5.91 -3.51
CA LEU A 70 -4.64 -5.03 -3.32
C LEU A 70 -5.77 -5.75 -2.60
N MET A 71 -6.04 -6.99 -2.97
CA MET A 71 -7.08 -7.76 -2.32
C MET A 71 -6.78 -8.01 -0.85
N ARG A 72 -5.53 -8.27 -0.50
CA ARG A 72 -5.15 -8.48 0.89
C ARG A 72 -5.32 -7.22 1.73
N ILE A 73 -5.07 -6.06 1.14
CA ILE A 73 -5.30 -4.81 1.86
C ILE A 73 -6.79 -4.67 2.19
N LEU A 74 -7.64 -4.88 1.20
CA LEU A 74 -9.08 -4.77 1.41
C LEU A 74 -9.57 -5.76 2.46
N GLU A 75 -9.09 -7.00 2.38
CA GLU A 75 -9.49 -8.04 3.33
C GLU A 75 -9.01 -7.70 4.74
N THR A 76 -7.81 -7.18 4.86
CA THR A 76 -7.27 -6.84 6.16
C THR A 76 -8.08 -5.74 6.83
N VAL A 77 -8.42 -4.71 6.08
CA VAL A 77 -9.22 -3.61 6.62
C VAL A 77 -10.67 -4.01 6.80
N GLY A 78 -11.16 -4.93 5.98
CA GLY A 78 -12.54 -5.41 6.09
C GLY A 78 -13.51 -4.68 5.19
N VAL A 79 -13.05 -4.25 4.02
CA VAL A 79 -13.90 -3.55 3.05
C VAL A 79 -13.86 -4.30 1.73
N SER A 80 -14.81 -3.98 0.86
CA SER A 80 -14.93 -4.65 -0.44
C SER A 80 -14.40 -3.81 -1.60
N THR A 81 -14.36 -2.49 -1.45
CA THR A 81 -13.92 -1.60 -2.51
C THR A 81 -12.84 -0.68 -2.00
N TRP A 82 -12.03 -0.17 -2.93
CA TRP A 82 -10.97 0.76 -2.58
C TRP A 82 -11.53 2.06 -2.00
N GLU A 83 -12.66 2.51 -2.54
CA GLU A 83 -13.29 3.75 -2.11
C GLU A 83 -13.76 3.69 -0.65
N GLU A 84 -14.03 2.49 -0.15
CA GLU A 84 -14.47 2.33 1.23
C GLU A 84 -13.34 2.47 2.24
N LEU A 85 -12.09 2.45 1.78
CA LEU A 85 -10.95 2.58 2.68
C LEU A 85 -10.93 3.94 3.39
N LYS A 86 -11.27 5.00 2.67
CA LYS A 86 -11.25 6.33 3.26
C LYS A 86 -12.27 6.43 4.38
N GLY A 87 -11.82 6.88 5.54
CA GLY A 87 -12.69 7.01 6.71
C GLY A 87 -12.72 5.79 7.60
N LYS A 88 -12.05 4.70 7.22
CA LYS A 88 -12.04 3.50 8.04
C LYS A 88 -11.03 3.59 9.16
N TYR A 89 -11.42 3.07 10.32
CA TYR A 89 -10.50 2.93 11.44
C TYR A 89 -9.68 1.67 11.24
N VAL A 90 -8.40 1.77 11.54
CA VAL A 90 -7.45 0.68 11.39
C VAL A 90 -6.47 0.73 12.55
N ARG A 91 -5.67 -0.31 12.68
CA ARG A 91 -4.50 -0.24 13.52
C ARG A 91 -3.28 -0.13 12.63
N VAL A 92 -2.26 0.56 13.12
CA VAL A 92 -1.00 0.67 12.39
C VAL A 92 0.11 0.21 13.30
N LYS A 93 1.13 -0.38 12.70
CA LYS A 93 2.33 -0.81 13.40
C LYS A 93 3.49 -0.01 12.86
N THR A 94 4.23 0.62 13.76
CA THR A 94 5.39 1.43 13.37
C THR A 94 6.65 0.79 13.91
N ASN A 95 7.76 1.01 13.21
CA ASN A 95 9.02 0.41 13.59
C ASN A 95 9.93 1.35 14.35
N SER A 96 9.50 2.58 14.57
CA SER A 96 10.33 3.55 15.27
C SER A 96 9.45 4.67 15.79
N ARG A 97 10.04 5.48 16.65
CA ARG A 97 9.36 6.64 17.22
C ARG A 97 9.03 7.70 16.16
N PHE A 98 9.63 7.61 14.99
CA PHE A 98 9.36 8.58 13.93
C PHE A 98 8.20 8.17 13.04
N GLY A 99 7.58 7.05 13.35
CA GLY A 99 6.26 6.78 12.83
C GLY A 99 6.15 6.20 11.44
N LYS A 100 7.19 5.61 10.90
CA LYS A 100 7.02 4.94 9.62
C LYS A 100 6.12 3.73 9.83
N ILE A 101 5.03 3.67 9.06
CA ILE A 101 4.09 2.56 9.16
C ILE A 101 4.65 1.36 8.42
N ILE A 102 4.80 0.24 9.11
CA ILE A 102 5.28 -0.99 8.47
C ILE A 102 4.17 -1.99 8.22
N ALA A 103 3.04 -1.85 8.92
CA ALA A 103 1.92 -2.75 8.72
C ALA A 103 0.62 -2.05 9.06
N ILE A 104 -0.44 -2.48 8.40
CA ILE A 104 -1.78 -2.00 8.67
C ILE A 104 -2.60 -3.20 9.14
N GLY A 105 -3.54 -2.98 10.05
CA GLY A 105 -4.31 -4.06 10.64
C GLY A 105 -5.77 -3.72 10.80
N HIS A 106 -6.58 -4.76 10.93
CA HIS A 106 -7.99 -4.60 11.23
C HIS A 106 -8.15 -3.97 12.60
N ILE A 107 -9.15 -3.10 12.74
CA ILE A 107 -9.31 -2.37 14.00
C ILE A 107 -9.66 -3.30 15.17
N MET A 108 -10.31 -4.43 14.91
CA MET A 108 -10.74 -5.34 15.97
C MET A 108 -10.21 -6.74 15.84
N LYS A 109 -9.98 -7.22 14.63
CA LYS A 109 -9.54 -8.61 14.42
C LYS A 109 -8.03 -8.67 14.33
N GLU A 110 -7.48 -9.83 14.64
CA GLU A 110 -6.04 -10.00 14.58
C GLU A 110 -5.64 -10.36 13.15
N LYS A 111 -5.75 -9.38 12.28
CA LYS A 111 -5.38 -9.45 10.87
C LYS A 111 -4.45 -8.30 10.56
N TRP A 112 -3.32 -8.60 9.98
CA TRP A 112 -2.30 -7.61 9.66
C TRP A 112 -1.79 -7.80 8.24
N PHE A 113 -1.40 -6.72 7.61
CA PHE A 113 -0.78 -6.77 6.30
C PHE A 113 0.50 -5.94 6.32
N ASN A 114 1.61 -6.60 6.02
CA ASN A 114 2.94 -6.02 5.97
C ASN A 114 3.46 -6.23 4.55
N ILE A 115 3.70 -5.14 3.82
CA ILE A 115 4.09 -5.24 2.41
C ILE A 115 5.43 -5.97 2.25
N GLU A 116 6.38 -5.66 3.11
CA GLU A 116 7.70 -6.27 3.02
C GLU A 116 7.63 -7.78 3.22
N GLU A 117 6.85 -8.21 4.22
CA GLU A 117 6.67 -9.64 4.47
C GLU A 117 5.93 -10.32 3.32
N PHE A 118 4.97 -9.60 2.72
CA PHE A 118 4.24 -10.14 1.57
C PHE A 118 5.20 -10.48 0.44
N TYR A 119 6.08 -9.55 0.09
CA TYR A 119 7.03 -9.81 -1.00
C TYR A 119 8.05 -10.88 -0.65
N LYS A 120 8.50 -10.93 0.60
CA LYS A 120 9.39 -11.99 1.03
C LYS A 120 8.74 -13.36 0.91
N GLU A 121 7.48 -13.45 1.29
CA GLU A 121 6.72 -14.69 1.16
C GLU A 121 6.65 -15.14 -0.29
N LYS A 122 6.39 -14.19 -1.20
CA LYS A 122 6.27 -14.52 -2.62
C LYS A 122 7.61 -14.94 -3.22
N GLU A 123 8.70 -14.32 -2.79
CA GLU A 123 10.01 -14.64 -3.32
C GLU A 123 10.53 -15.98 -2.85
N SER A 124 10.26 -16.34 -1.60
CA SER A 124 10.84 -17.55 -1.01
C SER A 124 9.87 -18.71 -0.96
N GLY A 125 8.59 -18.49 -1.16
CA GLY A 125 7.58 -19.50 -0.96
C GLY A 125 7.24 -20.34 -2.19
N TYR A 126 7.83 -20.04 -3.30
CA TYR A 126 7.48 -20.73 -4.55
C TYR A 126 8.69 -21.31 -5.24
#